data_ce5806777eaff9ee41f31116930ab97d
#
_entry.id   ce5806777eaff9ee41f31116930ab97d
#
_cell.length_a   1.000
_cell.length_b   1.000
_cell.length_c   1.000
_cell.angle_alpha   90.00
_cell.angle_beta   90.00
_cell.angle_gamma   90.00
#
_symmetry.space_group_name_H-M   'P 1'
#
loop_
_entity.id
_entity.type
_entity.pdbx_description
1 polymer ?
#
loop_
_entity_poly.entity_id
_entity_poly.type
_entity_poly.pdbx_seq_one_letter_code
_entity_poly.pdbx_strand_id
1 'polypeptide(L)'
;MTISFANKVAIVTGAGGGLGRAHALYLAKLGAKVVVNDLGGALDGSGGNSEAAEKVVAEIKAAGGTAIANGASVSDDAGVAHLVKQTMDAFGRIDVLIANAGILRDKSFGKMELKDFEAVVNVHLMGTVKPAKAVWEIMKAQGYGRIVVTTSSTGLYGNFGQTNYGAAKMSLIGFMSSLKLEGAK
;
A
#
# COMPACT_ATOMS: atom_id res chain seq x y z
N MET A 1 -20.04 -2.35 -20.42
CA MET A 1 -18.56 -2.30 -20.53
C MET A 1 -17.97 -3.16 -19.44
N THR A 2 -17.10 -4.09 -19.77
CA THR A 2 -16.37 -4.88 -18.78
C THR A 2 -15.09 -4.13 -18.41
N ILE A 3 -14.88 -3.86 -17.12
CA ILE A 3 -13.64 -3.23 -16.63
C ILE A 3 -12.48 -4.21 -16.88
N SER A 4 -11.39 -3.74 -17.50
CA SER A 4 -10.18 -4.52 -17.76
C SER A 4 -8.94 -3.79 -17.31
N PHE A 5 -8.01 -4.52 -16.71
CA PHE A 5 -6.66 -4.06 -16.36
C PHE A 5 -5.58 -4.79 -17.19
N ALA A 6 -5.96 -5.35 -18.33
CA ALA A 6 -5.00 -5.95 -19.27
C ALA A 6 -3.87 -4.95 -19.59
N ASN A 7 -2.62 -5.44 -19.57
CA ASN A 7 -1.40 -4.65 -19.76
C ASN A 7 -1.12 -3.57 -18.70
N LYS A 8 -1.83 -3.58 -17.56
CA LYS A 8 -1.57 -2.71 -16.41
C LYS A 8 -0.76 -3.44 -15.35
N VAL A 9 0.08 -2.68 -14.66
CA VAL A 9 0.89 -3.15 -13.54
C VAL A 9 0.43 -2.45 -12.27
N ALA A 10 0.09 -3.23 -11.25
CA ALA A 10 -0.38 -2.72 -9.97
C ALA A 10 0.57 -3.13 -8.84
N ILE A 11 0.95 -2.19 -8.01
CA ILE A 11 1.57 -2.43 -6.71
C ILE A 11 0.47 -2.34 -5.64
N VAL A 12 0.36 -3.36 -4.80
CA VAL A 12 -0.54 -3.36 -3.64
C VAL A 12 0.29 -3.58 -2.39
N THR A 13 0.28 -2.61 -1.46
CA THR A 13 1.04 -2.71 -0.21
C THR A 13 0.17 -3.27 0.92
N GLY A 14 0.77 -4.00 1.86
CA GLY A 14 0.03 -4.74 2.88
C GLY A 14 -0.89 -5.80 2.26
N ALA A 15 -0.41 -6.47 1.22
CA ALA A 15 -1.22 -7.35 0.38
C ALA A 15 -1.11 -8.84 0.73
N GLY A 16 -0.42 -9.19 1.82
CA GLY A 16 -0.36 -10.57 2.32
C GLY A 16 -1.64 -11.06 2.99
N GLY A 17 -2.60 -10.16 3.27
CA GLY A 17 -3.87 -10.50 3.92
C GLY A 17 -4.96 -9.44 3.75
N GLY A 18 -6.12 -9.70 4.33
CA GLY A 18 -7.22 -8.74 4.46
C GLY A 18 -7.61 -8.05 3.16
N LEU A 19 -7.81 -6.72 3.24
CA LEU A 19 -8.20 -5.89 2.11
C LEU A 19 -7.13 -5.85 1.01
N GLY A 20 -5.85 -5.77 1.37
CA GLY A 20 -4.76 -5.75 0.40
C GLY A 20 -4.72 -7.01 -0.45
N ARG A 21 -4.87 -8.20 0.17
CA ARG A 21 -5.01 -9.46 -0.56
C ARG A 21 -6.21 -9.45 -1.50
N ALA A 22 -7.37 -8.98 -1.03
CA ALA A 22 -8.58 -8.90 -1.85
C ALA A 22 -8.38 -7.98 -3.08
N HIS A 23 -7.73 -6.83 -2.91
CA HIS A 23 -7.35 -5.95 -4.01
C HIS A 23 -6.40 -6.64 -5.00
N ALA A 24 -5.35 -7.30 -4.51
CA ALA A 24 -4.37 -7.98 -5.36
C ALA A 24 -5.01 -9.07 -6.22
N LEU A 25 -5.83 -9.94 -5.61
CA LEU A 25 -6.56 -11.00 -6.30
C LEU A 25 -7.55 -10.44 -7.33
N TYR A 26 -8.28 -9.39 -6.97
CA TYR A 26 -9.27 -8.80 -7.87
C TYR A 26 -8.63 -8.11 -9.07
N LEU A 27 -7.57 -7.35 -8.87
CA LEU A 27 -6.82 -6.72 -9.98
C LEU A 27 -6.22 -7.76 -10.91
N ALA A 28 -5.63 -8.83 -10.37
CA ALA A 28 -5.10 -9.94 -11.16
C ALA A 28 -6.21 -10.63 -11.98
N LYS A 29 -7.39 -10.87 -11.38
CA LYS A 29 -8.58 -11.42 -12.08
C LYS A 29 -9.02 -10.53 -13.25
N LEU A 30 -8.84 -9.21 -13.15
CA LEU A 30 -9.15 -8.25 -14.22
C LEU A 30 -8.01 -8.10 -15.25
N GLY A 31 -6.93 -8.88 -15.14
CA GLY A 31 -5.83 -8.93 -16.10
C GLY A 31 -4.61 -8.09 -15.76
N ALA A 32 -4.55 -7.47 -14.58
CA ALA A 32 -3.34 -6.77 -14.14
C ALA A 32 -2.20 -7.74 -13.81
N LYS A 33 -0.96 -7.30 -14.04
CA LYS A 33 0.23 -7.88 -13.40
C LYS A 33 0.37 -7.23 -12.03
N VAL A 34 0.53 -8.02 -10.97
CA VAL A 34 0.45 -7.51 -9.59
C VAL A 34 1.76 -7.73 -8.84
N VAL A 35 2.24 -6.68 -8.18
CA VAL A 35 3.28 -6.79 -7.16
C VAL A 35 2.58 -6.82 -5.80
N VAL A 36 2.68 -7.96 -5.14
CA VAL A 36 2.13 -8.20 -3.80
C VAL A 36 3.22 -7.82 -2.80
N ASN A 37 3.13 -6.61 -2.26
CA ASN A 37 4.08 -6.16 -1.24
C ASN A 37 3.49 -6.39 0.15
N ASP A 38 4.23 -7.10 0.99
CA ASP A 38 3.90 -7.28 2.41
C ASP A 38 5.18 -7.58 3.21
N LEU A 39 5.39 -6.86 4.30
CA LEU A 39 6.51 -7.11 5.19
C LEU A 39 6.36 -8.44 5.95
N GLY A 40 5.13 -8.98 6.03
CA GLY A 40 4.83 -10.22 6.75
C GLY A 40 4.86 -10.08 8.26
N GLY A 41 4.76 -8.86 8.77
CA GLY A 41 4.68 -8.58 10.21
C GLY A 41 3.30 -8.89 10.80
N ALA A 42 3.24 -8.97 12.13
CA ALA A 42 1.99 -9.01 12.88
C ALA A 42 1.23 -7.69 12.75
N LEU A 43 -0.04 -7.65 13.21
CA LEU A 43 -0.88 -6.45 13.15
C LEU A 43 -0.29 -5.23 13.87
N ASP A 44 0.55 -5.45 14.90
CA ASP A 44 1.25 -4.37 15.61
C ASP A 44 2.53 -3.89 14.94
N GLY A 45 2.90 -4.50 13.81
CA GLY A 45 4.09 -4.20 13.02
C GLY A 45 5.36 -4.93 13.50
N SER A 46 5.24 -5.89 14.42
CA SER A 46 6.37 -6.71 14.85
C SER A 46 6.64 -7.88 13.89
N GLY A 47 7.88 -8.33 13.84
CA GLY A 47 8.31 -9.44 12.98
C GLY A 47 8.33 -9.06 11.49
N GLY A 48 8.47 -10.07 10.64
CA GLY A 48 8.41 -9.93 9.18
C GLY A 48 8.98 -11.17 8.48
N ASN A 49 8.22 -11.68 7.51
CA ASN A 49 8.69 -12.64 6.52
C ASN A 49 7.88 -12.49 5.23
N SER A 50 8.41 -12.91 4.10
CA SER A 50 7.72 -12.77 2.80
C SER A 50 6.65 -13.82 2.55
N GLU A 51 6.44 -14.79 3.44
CA GLU A 51 5.53 -15.91 3.21
C GLU A 51 4.09 -15.49 2.91
N ALA A 52 3.60 -14.44 3.59
CA ALA A 52 2.25 -13.94 3.36
C ALA A 52 2.08 -13.42 1.92
N ALA A 53 3.04 -12.64 1.42
CA ALA A 53 3.04 -12.18 0.04
C ALA A 53 3.17 -13.33 -0.96
N GLU A 54 4.04 -14.30 -0.68
CA GLU A 54 4.26 -15.47 -1.55
C GLU A 54 3.02 -16.36 -1.67
N LYS A 55 2.26 -16.55 -0.60
CA LYS A 55 0.98 -17.27 -0.62
C LYS A 55 -0.02 -16.61 -1.57
N VAL A 56 -0.17 -15.29 -1.50
CA VAL A 56 -1.07 -14.54 -2.37
C VAL A 56 -0.60 -14.60 -3.83
N VAL A 57 0.70 -14.53 -4.07
CA VAL A 57 1.28 -14.72 -5.42
C VAL A 57 0.98 -16.11 -5.97
N ALA A 58 1.10 -17.15 -5.14
CA ALA A 58 0.77 -18.52 -5.54
C ALA A 58 -0.73 -18.66 -5.91
N GLU A 59 -1.62 -18.03 -5.14
CA GLU A 59 -3.07 -18.01 -5.44
C GLU A 59 -3.36 -17.31 -6.78
N ILE A 60 -2.72 -16.15 -7.04
CA ILE A 60 -2.88 -15.42 -8.30
C ILE A 60 -2.40 -16.27 -9.47
N LYS A 61 -1.24 -16.92 -9.35
CA LYS A 61 -0.68 -17.77 -10.40
C LYS A 61 -1.53 -19.02 -10.64
N ALA A 62 -2.06 -19.65 -9.60
CA ALA A 62 -2.96 -20.80 -9.71
C ALA A 62 -4.27 -20.44 -10.44
N ALA A 63 -4.72 -19.17 -10.31
CA ALA A 63 -5.87 -18.65 -11.06
C ALA A 63 -5.54 -18.17 -12.49
N GLY A 64 -4.29 -18.39 -12.97
CA GLY A 64 -3.84 -17.99 -14.30
C GLY A 64 -3.38 -16.53 -14.41
N GLY A 65 -3.28 -15.79 -13.30
CA GLY A 65 -2.79 -14.42 -13.26
C GLY A 65 -1.27 -14.33 -13.19
N THR A 66 -0.76 -13.10 -13.22
CA THR A 66 0.68 -12.81 -13.13
C THR A 66 0.96 -11.97 -11.90
N ALA A 67 1.83 -12.45 -11.01
CA ALA A 67 2.24 -11.71 -9.82
C ALA A 67 3.66 -12.05 -9.38
N ILE A 68 4.26 -11.12 -8.64
CA ILE A 68 5.52 -11.29 -7.90
C ILE A 68 5.35 -10.81 -6.46
N ALA A 69 6.11 -11.41 -5.55
CA ALA A 69 6.15 -10.99 -4.15
C ALA A 69 7.26 -9.96 -3.91
N ASN A 70 7.03 -9.08 -2.96
CA ASN A 70 8.00 -8.14 -2.44
C ASN A 70 7.84 -8.01 -0.92
N GLY A 71 8.91 -8.22 -0.15
CA GLY A 71 8.93 -8.18 1.31
C GLY A 71 9.45 -6.86 1.91
N ALA A 72 9.60 -5.81 1.10
CA ALA A 72 10.19 -4.56 1.57
C ALA A 72 9.23 -3.74 2.45
N SER A 73 9.79 -3.03 3.43
CA SER A 73 9.05 -2.07 4.23
C SER A 73 8.70 -0.82 3.41
N VAL A 74 7.44 -0.40 3.48
CA VAL A 74 6.94 0.83 2.82
C VAL A 74 7.37 2.11 3.56
N SER A 75 7.80 2.02 4.80
CA SER A 75 8.25 3.17 5.60
C SER A 75 9.77 3.39 5.54
N ASP A 76 10.52 2.49 4.88
CA ASP A 76 11.95 2.58 4.66
C ASP A 76 12.26 3.03 3.22
N ASP A 77 13.20 3.98 3.06
CA ASP A 77 13.52 4.53 1.74
C ASP A 77 14.19 3.50 0.82
N ALA A 78 15.09 2.68 1.37
CA ALA A 78 15.75 1.61 0.61
C ALA A 78 14.73 0.52 0.23
N GLY A 79 13.80 0.18 1.12
CA GLY A 79 12.71 -0.75 0.87
C GLY A 79 11.80 -0.29 -0.26
N VAL A 80 11.40 0.99 -0.24
CA VAL A 80 10.57 1.58 -1.31
C VAL A 80 11.32 1.63 -2.64
N ALA A 81 12.60 2.01 -2.64
CA ALA A 81 13.43 1.99 -3.84
C ALA A 81 13.53 0.57 -4.44
N HIS A 82 13.72 -0.44 -3.57
CA HIS A 82 13.73 -1.84 -3.98
C HIS A 82 12.39 -2.29 -4.59
N LEU A 83 11.26 -1.93 -3.96
CA LEU A 83 9.91 -2.24 -4.45
C LEU A 83 9.69 -1.70 -5.87
N VAL A 84 10.01 -0.41 -6.08
CA VAL A 84 9.87 0.23 -7.39
C VAL A 84 10.80 -0.38 -8.42
N LYS A 85 12.09 -0.56 -8.07
CA LYS A 85 13.07 -1.18 -8.96
C LYS A 85 12.65 -2.58 -9.38
N GLN A 86 12.27 -3.44 -8.45
CA GLN A 86 11.83 -4.81 -8.75
C GLN A 86 10.59 -4.81 -9.67
N THR A 87 9.66 -3.88 -9.47
CA THR A 87 8.47 -3.74 -10.32
C THR A 87 8.84 -3.35 -11.74
N MET A 88 9.73 -2.37 -11.88
CA MET A 88 10.20 -1.91 -13.20
C MET A 88 11.01 -2.96 -13.94
N ASP A 89 11.90 -3.67 -13.23
CA ASP A 89 12.69 -4.77 -13.82
C ASP A 89 11.80 -5.91 -14.33
N ALA A 90 10.74 -6.25 -13.56
CA ALA A 90 9.85 -7.36 -13.90
C ALA A 90 8.82 -7.01 -15.00
N PHE A 91 8.32 -5.78 -15.02
CA PHE A 91 7.14 -5.43 -15.81
C PHE A 91 7.30 -4.17 -16.68
N GLY A 92 8.34 -3.38 -16.48
CA GLY A 92 8.68 -2.19 -17.28
C GLY A 92 7.77 -0.98 -17.09
N ARG A 93 6.78 -1.04 -16.18
CA ARG A 93 5.82 0.03 -15.93
C ARG A 93 5.17 -0.07 -14.56
N ILE A 94 4.55 1.03 -14.11
CA ILE A 94 3.71 1.07 -12.90
C ILE A 94 2.48 1.92 -13.21
N ASP A 95 1.29 1.31 -13.20
CA ASP A 95 0.04 1.99 -13.54
C ASP A 95 -0.84 2.30 -12.33
N VAL A 96 -0.78 1.43 -11.31
CA VAL A 96 -1.63 1.53 -10.12
C VAL A 96 -0.77 1.33 -8.88
N LEU A 97 -0.95 2.19 -7.89
CA LEU A 97 -0.47 2.01 -6.53
C LEU A 97 -1.67 1.98 -5.58
N ILE A 98 -1.87 0.86 -4.88
CA ILE A 98 -2.80 0.78 -3.75
C ILE A 98 -1.99 0.81 -2.47
N ALA A 99 -1.95 1.97 -1.83
CA ALA A 99 -1.29 2.19 -0.55
C ALA A 99 -2.24 1.75 0.58
N ASN A 100 -2.09 0.49 1.00
CA ASN A 100 -2.97 -0.14 1.97
C ASN A 100 -2.24 -0.63 3.23
N ALA A 101 -0.92 -0.77 3.20
CA ALA A 101 -0.14 -1.21 4.36
C ALA A 101 -0.47 -0.40 5.62
N GLY A 102 -0.56 -1.07 6.76
CA GLY A 102 -0.91 -0.43 8.02
C GLY A 102 -0.73 -1.36 9.22
N ILE A 103 -0.61 -0.76 10.39
CA ILE A 103 -0.49 -1.44 11.69
C ILE A 103 -1.46 -0.82 12.69
N LEU A 104 -1.76 -1.55 13.77
CA LEU A 104 -2.57 -1.07 14.87
C LEU A 104 -1.78 -1.17 16.19
N ARG A 105 -1.72 -0.07 16.94
CA ARG A 105 -1.19 0.01 18.29
C ARG A 105 -2.16 0.79 19.17
N ASP A 106 -3.32 0.18 19.39
CA ASP A 106 -4.46 0.82 20.06
C ASP A 106 -4.23 0.86 21.58
N LYS A 107 -4.32 2.03 22.16
CA LYS A 107 -4.28 2.27 23.62
C LYS A 107 -5.03 3.58 23.91
N SER A 108 -5.64 3.70 25.11
CA SER A 108 -6.13 5.00 25.57
C SER A 108 -4.99 6.02 25.58
N PHE A 109 -5.27 7.28 25.23
CA PHE A 109 -4.23 8.31 25.05
C PHE A 109 -3.30 8.44 26.26
N GLY A 110 -3.84 8.40 27.47
CA GLY A 110 -3.03 8.48 28.70
C GLY A 110 -2.08 7.29 28.94
N LYS A 111 -2.29 6.16 28.23
CA LYS A 111 -1.44 4.96 28.30
C LYS A 111 -0.62 4.72 27.03
N MET A 112 -0.85 5.53 25.99
CA MET A 112 -0.16 5.41 24.71
C MET A 112 1.25 5.98 24.83
N GLU A 113 2.25 5.21 24.45
CA GLU A 113 3.62 5.70 24.34
C GLU A 113 3.81 6.44 23.01
N LEU A 114 4.58 7.52 23.00
CA LEU A 114 4.85 8.30 21.77
C LEU A 114 5.43 7.41 20.65
N LYS A 115 6.29 6.44 21.00
CA LYS A 115 6.83 5.50 20.01
C LYS A 115 5.75 4.70 19.27
N ASP A 116 4.61 4.37 19.95
CA ASP A 116 3.49 3.66 19.32
C ASP A 116 2.70 4.61 18.40
N PHE A 117 2.56 5.87 18.82
CA PHE A 117 1.97 6.91 17.99
C PHE A 117 2.79 7.15 16.71
N GLU A 118 4.09 7.38 16.86
CA GLU A 118 5.02 7.62 15.76
C GLU A 118 5.11 6.44 14.81
N ALA A 119 5.14 5.20 15.32
CA ALA A 119 5.17 4.00 14.48
C ALA A 119 3.93 3.88 13.59
N VAL A 120 2.73 4.15 14.14
CA VAL A 120 1.48 4.11 13.38
C VAL A 120 1.47 5.22 12.32
N VAL A 121 1.87 6.45 12.67
CA VAL A 121 1.97 7.55 11.70
C VAL A 121 3.00 7.22 10.61
N ASN A 122 4.16 6.69 10.98
CA ASN A 122 5.21 6.34 10.02
C ASN A 122 4.75 5.28 9.02
N VAL A 123 4.07 4.22 9.45
CA VAL A 123 3.61 3.19 8.53
C VAL A 123 2.44 3.67 7.67
N HIS A 124 1.43 4.33 8.25
CA HIS A 124 0.25 4.74 7.51
C HIS A 124 0.48 5.96 6.62
N LEU A 125 1.08 7.04 7.17
CA LEU A 125 1.32 8.26 6.41
C LEU A 125 2.58 8.13 5.55
N MET A 126 3.75 7.93 6.17
CA MET A 126 5.00 7.90 5.41
C MET A 126 5.08 6.66 4.50
N GLY A 127 4.54 5.51 4.94
CA GLY A 127 4.40 4.32 4.10
C GLY A 127 3.41 4.46 2.94
N THR A 128 2.64 5.55 2.89
CA THR A 128 1.85 5.96 1.71
C THR A 128 2.58 7.01 0.89
N VAL A 129 3.12 8.04 1.53
CA VAL A 129 3.81 9.16 0.86
C VAL A 129 5.05 8.72 0.11
N LYS A 130 5.89 7.89 0.72
CA LYS A 130 7.14 7.41 0.12
C LYS A 130 6.91 6.59 -1.16
N PRO A 131 6.07 5.53 -1.18
CA PRO A 131 5.74 4.83 -2.41
C PRO A 131 5.08 5.72 -3.46
N ALA A 132 4.15 6.61 -3.05
CA ALA A 132 3.51 7.54 -3.97
C ALA A 132 4.53 8.46 -4.64
N LYS A 133 5.49 9.01 -3.89
CA LYS A 133 6.57 9.85 -4.41
C LYS A 133 7.47 9.07 -5.37
N ALA A 134 7.80 7.82 -5.03
CA ALA A 134 8.69 6.99 -5.83
C ALA A 134 8.09 6.59 -7.18
N VAL A 135 6.76 6.41 -7.28
CA VAL A 135 6.09 6.08 -8.55
C VAL A 135 5.66 7.30 -9.34
N TRP A 136 5.68 8.50 -8.75
CA TRP A 136 5.10 9.72 -9.31
C TRP A 136 5.66 10.08 -10.70
N GLU A 137 6.98 10.23 -10.81
CA GLU A 137 7.61 10.60 -12.08
C GLU A 137 7.50 9.49 -13.13
N ILE A 138 7.46 8.23 -12.72
CA ILE A 138 7.22 7.09 -13.63
C ILE A 138 5.82 7.21 -14.24
N MET A 139 4.79 7.43 -13.41
CA MET A 139 3.41 7.58 -13.86
C MET A 139 3.22 8.82 -14.75
N LYS A 140 3.88 9.94 -14.41
CA LYS A 140 3.89 11.14 -15.26
C LYS A 140 4.50 10.87 -16.63
N ALA A 141 5.66 10.25 -16.68
CA ALA A 141 6.33 9.90 -17.94
C ALA A 141 5.49 8.94 -18.81
N GLN A 142 4.69 8.08 -18.18
CA GLN A 142 3.76 7.17 -18.86
C GLN A 142 2.48 7.87 -19.37
N GLY A 143 2.18 9.10 -18.93
CA GLY A 143 0.91 9.78 -19.16
C GLY A 143 -0.28 9.07 -18.49
N TYR A 144 -0.03 8.18 -17.54
CA TYR A 144 -1.05 7.42 -16.84
C TYR A 144 -0.57 6.96 -15.46
N GLY A 145 -1.41 7.15 -14.44
CA GLY A 145 -1.22 6.61 -13.09
C GLY A 145 -2.50 6.68 -12.28
N ARG A 146 -2.65 5.78 -11.33
CA ARG A 146 -3.73 5.79 -10.33
C ARG A 146 -3.15 5.44 -8.96
N ILE A 147 -3.32 6.35 -8.02
CA ILE A 147 -2.91 6.15 -6.62
C ILE A 147 -4.16 6.09 -5.77
N VAL A 148 -4.33 4.98 -5.07
CA VAL A 148 -5.44 4.76 -4.13
C VAL A 148 -4.86 4.69 -2.72
N VAL A 149 -5.44 5.44 -1.80
CA VAL A 149 -5.05 5.45 -0.39
C VAL A 149 -6.15 4.88 0.49
N THR A 150 -5.79 4.10 1.48
CA THR A 150 -6.73 3.48 2.41
C THR A 150 -6.88 4.34 3.66
N THR A 151 -7.95 5.10 3.76
CA THR A 151 -8.33 5.84 4.97
C THR A 151 -9.30 5.04 5.86
N SER A 152 -9.90 5.69 6.86
CA SER A 152 -10.83 5.06 7.80
C SER A 152 -11.86 6.06 8.31
N SER A 153 -13.05 5.56 8.68
CA SER A 153 -14.04 6.32 9.44
C SER A 153 -13.49 6.84 10.77
N THR A 154 -12.54 6.13 11.38
CA THR A 154 -11.83 6.60 12.58
C THR A 154 -11.13 7.94 12.37
N GLY A 155 -10.60 8.22 11.17
CA GLY A 155 -10.02 9.51 10.83
C GLY A 155 -11.04 10.66 10.81
N LEU A 156 -12.29 10.36 10.47
CA LEU A 156 -13.36 11.36 10.35
C LEU A 156 -14.14 11.56 11.66
N TYR A 157 -14.45 10.47 12.36
CA TYR A 157 -15.36 10.48 13.50
C TYR A 157 -14.69 10.13 14.83
N GLY A 158 -13.41 9.71 14.77
CA GLY A 158 -12.68 9.23 15.94
C GLY A 158 -13.09 7.81 16.36
N ASN A 159 -12.25 7.21 17.19
CA ASN A 159 -12.54 5.98 17.91
C ASN A 159 -11.70 5.94 19.19
N PHE A 160 -12.28 5.43 20.28
CA PHE A 160 -11.58 5.33 21.55
C PHE A 160 -10.32 4.45 21.42
N GLY A 161 -9.20 4.91 21.95
CA GLY A 161 -7.94 4.16 21.92
C GLY A 161 -7.16 4.27 20.62
N GLN A 162 -7.64 5.03 19.62
CA GLN A 162 -7.04 5.14 18.29
C GLN A 162 -6.62 6.57 17.92
N THR A 163 -6.09 7.33 18.86
CA THR A 163 -5.63 8.71 18.56
C THR A 163 -4.50 8.74 17.54
N ASN A 164 -3.58 7.79 17.56
CA ASN A 164 -2.53 7.59 16.56
C ASN A 164 -3.09 7.21 15.19
N TYR A 165 -3.96 6.21 15.17
CA TYR A 165 -4.56 5.69 13.94
C TYR A 165 -5.49 6.71 13.29
N GLY A 166 -6.35 7.37 14.07
CA GLY A 166 -7.25 8.43 13.58
C GLY A 166 -6.48 9.59 12.97
N ALA A 167 -5.42 10.08 13.64
CA ALA A 167 -4.56 11.13 13.12
C ALA A 167 -3.90 10.72 11.80
N ALA A 168 -3.33 9.51 11.73
CA ALA A 168 -2.70 8.99 10.53
C ALA A 168 -3.70 8.82 9.37
N LYS A 169 -4.91 8.32 9.63
CA LYS A 169 -5.92 8.10 8.58
C LYS A 169 -6.55 9.41 8.09
N MET A 170 -6.68 10.42 8.95
CA MET A 170 -7.15 11.75 8.51
C MET A 170 -6.09 12.47 7.67
N SER A 171 -4.81 12.33 7.99
CA SER A 171 -3.72 12.94 7.21
C SER A 171 -3.70 12.49 5.75
N LEU A 172 -4.12 11.25 5.47
CA LEU A 172 -4.20 10.71 4.11
C LEU A 172 -5.25 11.42 3.25
N ILE A 173 -6.32 11.93 3.87
CA ILE A 173 -7.35 12.71 3.16
C ILE A 173 -6.75 14.03 2.67
N GLY A 174 -6.01 14.73 3.53
CA GLY A 174 -5.31 15.95 3.15
C GLY A 174 -4.24 15.71 2.08
N PHE A 175 -3.43 14.67 2.26
CA PHE A 175 -2.43 14.26 1.27
C PHE A 175 -3.06 14.00 -0.10
N MET A 176 -4.06 13.13 -0.19
CA MET A 176 -4.73 12.79 -1.43
C MET A 176 -5.43 13.99 -2.06
N SER A 177 -6.06 14.86 -1.24
CA SER A 177 -6.76 16.04 -1.72
C SER A 177 -5.83 17.06 -2.38
N SER A 178 -4.59 17.18 -1.90
CA SER A 178 -3.56 18.02 -2.51
C SER A 178 -2.94 17.34 -3.74
N LEU A 179 -2.56 16.07 -3.60
CA LEU A 179 -1.87 15.32 -4.66
C LEU A 179 -2.70 15.22 -5.94
N LYS A 180 -4.03 15.06 -5.84
CA LYS A 180 -4.91 14.98 -7.01
C LYS A 180 -4.88 16.24 -7.88
N LEU A 181 -4.64 17.42 -7.28
CA LEU A 181 -4.56 18.69 -8.01
C LEU A 181 -3.27 18.76 -8.85
N GLU A 182 -2.17 18.18 -8.33
CA GLU A 182 -0.90 18.09 -9.04
C GLU A 182 -0.94 17.03 -10.15
N GLY A 183 -1.72 15.98 -9.97
CA GLY A 183 -1.89 14.89 -10.94
C GLY A 183 -2.98 15.13 -12.00
N ALA A 184 -3.69 16.26 -11.95
CA ALA A 184 -4.73 16.60 -12.91
C ALA A 184 -4.20 17.22 -14.20
N LYS A 185 -2.92 17.54 -14.27
CA LYS A 185 -2.20 18.12 -15.42
C LYS A 185 -1.48 17.03 -16.17
#